data_840f8d6a4644b8ca482b38a51e9a1287
#
_entry.id   840f8d6a4644b8ca482b38a51e9a1287
#
_cell.length_a   1.000
_cell.length_b   1.000
_cell.length_c   1.000
_cell.angle_alpha   90.00
_cell.angle_beta   90.00
_cell.angle_gamma   90.00
#
_symmetry.space_group_name_H-M   'P 1'
#
loop_
_entity.id
_entity.type
_entity.pdbx_description
1 polymer ?
#
loop_
_entity_poly.entity_id
_entity_poly.type
_entity_poly.pdbx_seq_one_letter_code
_entity_poly.pdbx_strand_id
1 'polypeptide(L)'
;MGTNYNEIAGQSVERIAALSDGIFAVAMTLLVLDLHAPAAQAFHGNHGLTAALAGLLPKFAVYVMSFLTLGIFWVGQQTQLNFLETSNRELTWLHLLFLFFVTLMPFSTQLIGAFIAYRAALLLYWLNILLLGAALLAAWRYSLFARLTKADMPAPMRRGVERRILIAQGLYAAGAALCVIDTYWSLGFIVLVQLNYAIAPRILGLRKL
;
A
#
# COMPACT_ATOMS: atom_id res chain seq x y z
N MET A 1 24.04 17.66 -32.43
CA MET A 1 23.73 16.41 -31.73
C MET A 1 22.26 16.46 -31.39
N GLY A 2 21.41 15.64 -32.03
CA GLY A 2 19.97 15.59 -31.70
C GLY A 2 19.81 14.85 -30.39
N THR A 3 19.32 15.52 -29.35
CA THR A 3 18.89 14.89 -28.10
C THR A 3 17.71 13.97 -28.41
N ASN A 4 17.88 12.67 -28.17
CA ASN A 4 16.79 11.71 -28.33
C ASN A 4 15.68 12.04 -27.32
N TYR A 5 14.42 12.07 -27.77
CA TYR A 5 13.25 12.27 -26.90
C TYR A 5 13.28 11.37 -25.64
N ASN A 6 13.77 10.14 -25.79
CA ASN A 6 13.88 9.18 -24.68
C ASN A 6 14.92 9.59 -23.62
N GLU A 7 15.89 10.44 -23.95
CA GLU A 7 16.91 10.94 -23.01
C GLU A 7 16.37 12.09 -22.15
N ILE A 8 15.33 12.80 -22.63
CA ILE A 8 14.77 13.98 -21.95
C ILE A 8 13.50 13.61 -21.18
N ALA A 9 12.82 12.53 -21.58
CA ALA A 9 11.54 12.13 -21.01
C ALA A 9 11.71 11.53 -19.60
N GLY A 10 10.92 12.04 -18.65
CA GLY A 10 10.80 11.41 -17.32
C GLY A 10 11.93 11.73 -16.33
N GLN A 11 12.74 12.76 -16.55
CA GLN A 11 13.91 13.07 -15.70
C GLN A 11 13.58 13.64 -14.32
N SER A 12 12.37 14.17 -14.08
CA SER A 12 12.03 14.86 -12.84
C SER A 12 11.46 13.92 -11.78
N VAL A 13 12.22 13.65 -10.73
CA VAL A 13 11.79 12.94 -9.53
C VAL A 13 10.67 13.70 -8.81
N GLU A 14 10.73 15.03 -8.77
CA GLU A 14 9.72 15.88 -8.12
C GLU A 14 8.32 15.73 -8.78
N ARG A 15 8.27 15.59 -10.10
CA ARG A 15 7.00 15.38 -10.82
C ARG A 15 6.41 14.00 -10.53
N ILE A 16 7.25 12.97 -10.36
CA ILE A 16 6.82 11.64 -9.95
C ILE A 16 6.26 11.72 -8.51
N ALA A 17 6.94 12.40 -7.59
CA ALA A 17 6.50 12.60 -6.23
C ALA A 17 5.15 13.33 -6.18
N ALA A 18 5.01 14.45 -6.88
CA ALA A 18 3.77 15.23 -6.92
C ALA A 18 2.58 14.42 -7.48
N LEU A 19 2.79 13.66 -8.57
CA LEU A 19 1.75 12.76 -9.11
C LEU A 19 1.39 11.66 -8.11
N SER A 20 2.37 11.09 -7.43
CA SER A 20 2.16 10.07 -6.41
C SER A 20 1.31 10.60 -5.26
N ASP A 21 1.65 11.77 -4.72
CA ASP A 21 0.90 12.40 -3.62
C ASP A 21 -0.56 12.64 -4.02
N GLY A 22 -0.81 13.11 -5.25
CA GLY A 22 -2.17 13.30 -5.76
C GLY A 22 -2.95 11.98 -5.86
N ILE A 23 -2.33 10.92 -6.41
CA ILE A 23 -3.00 9.61 -6.57
C ILE A 23 -3.26 8.96 -5.20
N PHE A 24 -2.30 9.00 -4.27
CA PHE A 24 -2.50 8.48 -2.92
C PHE A 24 -3.59 9.24 -2.17
N ALA A 25 -3.63 10.58 -2.24
CA ALA A 25 -4.66 11.38 -1.62
C ALA A 25 -6.05 10.99 -2.14
N VAL A 26 -6.21 10.86 -3.46
CA VAL A 26 -7.47 10.42 -4.07
C VAL A 26 -7.81 8.98 -3.66
N ALA A 27 -6.89 8.03 -3.76
CA ALA A 27 -7.14 6.64 -3.40
C ALA A 27 -7.56 6.50 -1.93
N MET A 28 -6.89 7.18 -1.00
CA MET A 28 -7.21 7.17 0.43
C MET A 28 -8.59 7.76 0.73
N THR A 29 -8.96 8.84 0.05
CA THR A 29 -10.29 9.46 0.23
C THR A 29 -11.42 8.63 -0.39
N LEU A 30 -11.16 7.91 -1.47
CA LEU A 30 -12.14 7.00 -2.08
C LEU A 30 -12.49 5.81 -1.17
N LEU A 31 -11.58 5.36 -0.30
CA LEU A 31 -11.84 4.26 0.62
C LEU A 31 -13.04 4.51 1.53
N VAL A 32 -13.26 5.76 1.98
CA VAL A 32 -14.36 6.08 2.89
C VAL A 32 -15.72 5.99 2.23
N LEU A 33 -15.80 6.11 0.90
CA LEU A 33 -17.06 6.07 0.16
C LEU A 33 -17.77 4.71 0.25
N ASP A 34 -17.04 3.65 0.62
CA ASP A 34 -17.63 2.32 0.85
C ASP A 34 -18.33 2.19 2.22
N LEU A 35 -18.09 3.13 3.14
CA LEU A 35 -18.74 3.21 4.43
C LEU A 35 -20.08 3.95 4.32
N HIS A 36 -21.12 3.22 3.92
CA HIS A 36 -22.46 3.79 3.82
C HIS A 36 -23.15 3.86 5.18
N ALA A 37 -23.79 5.00 5.49
CA ALA A 37 -24.65 5.11 6.67
C ALA A 37 -25.79 4.09 6.59
N PRO A 38 -26.23 3.49 7.72
CA PRO A 38 -27.37 2.60 7.74
C PRO A 38 -28.62 3.31 7.23
N ALA A 39 -29.44 2.63 6.43
CA ALA A 39 -30.68 3.18 5.92
C ALA A 39 -31.64 3.50 7.09
N ALA A 40 -32.25 4.67 7.09
CA ALA A 40 -33.11 5.14 8.18
C ALA A 40 -34.29 4.18 8.47
N GLN A 41 -34.74 3.44 7.46
CA GLN A 41 -35.83 2.44 7.59
C GLN A 41 -35.36 1.13 8.22
N ALA A 42 -34.05 0.90 8.38
CA ALA A 42 -33.49 -0.37 8.89
C ALA A 42 -33.51 -0.47 10.41
N PHE A 43 -33.85 0.61 11.15
CA PHE A 43 -33.83 0.63 12.61
C PHE A 43 -34.83 1.63 13.19
N HIS A 44 -35.20 1.42 14.47
CA HIS A 44 -36.08 2.31 15.20
C HIS A 44 -35.43 2.69 16.54
N GLY A 45 -35.40 4.01 16.83
CA GLY A 45 -34.85 4.57 18.07
C GLY A 45 -33.32 4.43 18.19
N ASN A 46 -32.78 4.94 19.29
CA ASN A 46 -31.33 4.99 19.53
C ASN A 46 -30.68 3.60 19.64
N HIS A 47 -31.37 2.63 20.27
CA HIS A 47 -30.85 1.25 20.39
C HIS A 47 -30.69 0.56 19.01
N GLY A 48 -31.67 0.80 18.12
CA GLY A 48 -31.57 0.27 16.74
C GLY A 48 -30.42 0.90 15.96
N LEU A 49 -30.22 2.21 16.09
CA LEU A 49 -29.09 2.90 15.46
C LEU A 49 -27.73 2.40 15.98
N THR A 50 -27.57 2.24 17.31
CA THR A 50 -26.31 1.73 17.87
C THR A 50 -26.02 0.32 17.41
N ALA A 51 -27.02 -0.56 17.32
CA ALA A 51 -26.86 -1.92 16.78
C ALA A 51 -26.48 -1.89 15.29
N ALA A 52 -27.11 -1.03 14.47
CA ALA A 52 -26.78 -0.86 13.06
C ALA A 52 -25.35 -0.34 12.87
N LEU A 53 -24.90 0.61 13.69
CA LEU A 53 -23.52 1.12 13.67
C LEU A 53 -22.52 0.03 14.09
N ALA A 54 -22.83 -0.76 15.11
CA ALA A 54 -21.99 -1.90 15.49
C ALA A 54 -21.84 -2.92 14.35
N GLY A 55 -22.90 -3.12 13.54
CA GLY A 55 -22.84 -3.96 12.34
C GLY A 55 -21.88 -3.45 11.24
N LEU A 56 -21.47 -2.18 11.28
CA LEU A 56 -20.48 -1.62 10.36
C LEU A 56 -19.02 -1.86 10.80
N LEU A 57 -18.78 -2.30 12.04
CA LEU A 57 -17.43 -2.49 12.57
C LEU A 57 -16.52 -3.36 11.68
N PRO A 58 -16.97 -4.48 11.08
CA PRO A 58 -16.12 -5.26 10.17
C PRO A 58 -15.71 -4.46 8.93
N LYS A 59 -16.62 -3.71 8.31
CA LYS A 59 -16.30 -2.85 7.17
C LYS A 59 -15.37 -1.72 7.56
N PHE A 60 -15.58 -1.12 8.72
CA PHE A 60 -14.69 -0.08 9.26
C PHE A 60 -13.28 -0.62 9.52
N ALA A 61 -13.15 -1.84 10.03
CA ALA A 61 -11.85 -2.49 10.21
C ALA A 61 -11.13 -2.70 8.87
N VAL A 62 -11.85 -3.12 7.82
CA VAL A 62 -11.30 -3.26 6.46
C VAL A 62 -10.87 -1.90 5.89
N TYR A 63 -11.67 -0.85 6.11
CA TYR A 63 -11.32 0.52 5.73
C TYR A 63 -10.01 0.96 6.38
N VAL A 64 -9.90 0.84 7.71
CA VAL A 64 -8.69 1.21 8.46
C VAL A 64 -7.49 0.41 7.97
N MET A 65 -7.64 -0.90 7.76
CA MET A 65 -6.60 -1.77 7.21
C MET A 65 -6.10 -1.25 5.85
N SER A 66 -7.00 -0.89 4.96
CA SER A 66 -6.64 -0.41 3.61
C SER A 66 -6.01 0.98 3.63
N PHE A 67 -6.49 1.86 4.51
CA PHE A 67 -5.88 3.18 4.73
C PHE A 67 -4.44 3.05 5.25
N LEU A 68 -4.20 2.16 6.23
CA LEU A 68 -2.86 1.86 6.72
C LEU A 68 -1.97 1.24 5.64
N THR A 69 -2.52 0.34 4.81
CA THR A 69 -1.79 -0.23 3.67
C THR A 69 -1.28 0.88 2.74
N LEU A 70 -2.17 1.77 2.29
CA LEU A 70 -1.79 2.89 1.42
C LEU A 70 -0.78 3.81 2.10
N GLY A 71 -0.96 4.13 3.38
CA GLY A 71 -0.02 4.96 4.14
C GLY A 71 1.38 4.33 4.21
N ILE A 72 1.48 3.02 4.46
CA ILE A 72 2.75 2.29 4.51
C ILE A 72 3.45 2.32 3.15
N PHE A 73 2.71 2.11 2.05
CA PHE A 73 3.27 2.16 0.70
C PHE A 73 3.67 3.57 0.30
N TRP A 74 2.88 4.59 0.66
CA TRP A 74 3.23 5.99 0.43
C TRP A 74 4.53 6.37 1.12
N VAL A 75 4.68 6.08 2.43
CA VAL A 75 5.92 6.34 3.17
C VAL A 75 7.09 5.54 2.57
N GLY A 76 6.86 4.30 2.14
CA GLY A 76 7.87 3.47 1.50
C GLY A 76 8.36 4.06 0.18
N GLN A 77 7.44 4.52 -0.68
CA GLN A 77 7.77 5.18 -1.95
C GLN A 77 8.49 6.51 -1.72
N GLN A 78 7.98 7.37 -0.83
CA GLN A 78 8.63 8.64 -0.49
C GLN A 78 10.08 8.43 -0.02
N THR A 79 10.30 7.39 0.80
CA THR A 79 11.65 7.03 1.23
C THR A 79 12.55 6.70 0.04
N GLN A 80 12.06 5.96 -0.95
CA GLN A 80 12.84 5.64 -2.16
C GLN A 80 13.12 6.89 -3.00
N LEU A 81 12.08 7.71 -3.24
CA LEU A 81 12.21 8.95 -4.04
C LEU A 81 13.23 9.91 -3.43
N ASN A 82 13.31 9.99 -2.11
CA ASN A 82 14.28 10.85 -1.42
C ASN A 82 15.75 10.45 -1.67
N PHE A 83 16.01 9.19 -2.05
CA PHE A 83 17.35 8.72 -2.42
C PHE A 83 17.64 8.78 -3.91
N LEU A 84 16.68 9.20 -4.74
CA LEU A 84 16.92 9.44 -6.17
C LEU A 84 17.53 10.82 -6.38
N GLU A 85 18.51 10.90 -7.26
CA GLU A 85 19.08 12.15 -7.75
C GLU A 85 18.38 12.59 -9.04
N THR A 86 18.14 11.62 -9.91
CA THR A 86 17.48 11.83 -11.20
C THR A 86 16.51 10.68 -11.49
N SER A 87 15.71 10.85 -12.51
CA SER A 87 14.85 9.80 -13.05
C SER A 87 15.11 9.63 -14.55
N ASN A 88 14.57 8.57 -15.12
CA ASN A 88 14.53 8.34 -16.55
C ASN A 88 13.16 7.77 -16.93
N ARG A 89 12.95 7.57 -18.23
CA ARG A 89 11.68 7.09 -18.77
C ARG A 89 11.25 5.74 -18.16
N GLU A 90 12.16 4.80 -18.05
CA GLU A 90 11.87 3.45 -17.56
C GLU A 90 11.48 3.47 -16.08
N LEU A 91 12.21 4.22 -15.25
CA LEU A 91 11.87 4.40 -13.84
C LEU A 91 10.51 5.08 -13.67
N THR A 92 10.21 6.08 -14.50
CA THR A 92 8.90 6.74 -14.51
C THR A 92 7.78 5.76 -14.81
N TRP A 93 7.93 4.85 -15.80
CA TRP A 93 6.94 3.82 -16.11
C TRP A 93 6.76 2.80 -14.96
N LEU A 94 7.84 2.43 -14.27
CA LEU A 94 7.74 1.57 -13.09
C LEU A 94 6.96 2.24 -11.95
N HIS A 95 7.16 3.54 -11.73
CA HIS A 95 6.36 4.30 -10.78
C HIS A 95 4.90 4.44 -11.23
N LEU A 96 4.63 4.66 -12.51
CA LEU A 96 3.26 4.66 -13.04
C LEU A 96 2.56 3.31 -12.86
N LEU A 97 3.27 2.20 -13.07
CA LEU A 97 2.74 0.87 -12.81
C LEU A 97 2.43 0.69 -11.31
N PHE A 98 3.29 1.14 -10.42
CA PHE A 98 3.03 1.14 -8.99
C PHE A 98 1.77 1.96 -8.66
N LEU A 99 1.64 3.17 -9.20
CA LEU A 99 0.48 4.04 -8.98
C LEU A 99 -0.81 3.45 -9.57
N PHE A 100 -0.74 2.72 -10.68
CA PHE A 100 -1.86 1.96 -11.20
C PHE A 100 -2.39 0.95 -10.16
N PHE A 101 -1.51 0.20 -9.48
CA PHE A 101 -1.94 -0.70 -8.40
C PHE A 101 -2.47 0.05 -7.17
N VAL A 102 -1.99 1.27 -6.89
CA VAL A 102 -2.57 2.15 -5.85
C VAL A 102 -4.02 2.47 -6.19
N THR A 103 -4.35 2.80 -7.44
CA THR A 103 -5.73 3.12 -7.86
C THR A 103 -6.69 1.93 -7.79
N LEU A 104 -6.19 0.68 -7.80
CA LEU A 104 -7.00 -0.53 -7.61
C LEU A 104 -7.32 -0.83 -6.14
N MET A 105 -6.66 -0.14 -5.20
CA MET A 105 -6.83 -0.41 -3.77
C MET A 105 -8.27 -0.17 -3.27
N PRO A 106 -8.98 0.92 -3.64
CA PRO A 106 -10.37 1.10 -3.26
C PRO A 106 -11.28 -0.05 -3.74
N PHE A 107 -11.10 -0.52 -4.97
CA PHE A 107 -11.86 -1.65 -5.49
C PHE A 107 -11.62 -2.95 -4.70
N SER A 108 -10.36 -3.30 -4.44
CA SER A 108 -10.03 -4.51 -3.68
C SER A 108 -10.51 -4.42 -2.22
N THR A 109 -10.53 -3.22 -1.65
CA THR A 109 -11.09 -2.92 -0.31
C THR A 109 -12.61 -3.12 -0.28
N GLN A 110 -13.31 -2.56 -1.27
CA GLN A 110 -14.76 -2.74 -1.42
C GLN A 110 -15.12 -4.22 -1.54
N LEU A 111 -14.38 -4.96 -2.36
CA LEU A 111 -14.62 -6.38 -2.56
C LEU A 111 -14.49 -7.18 -1.25
N ILE A 112 -13.41 -6.97 -0.49
CA ILE A 112 -13.25 -7.68 0.78
C ILE A 112 -14.23 -7.19 1.85
N GLY A 113 -14.61 -5.91 1.86
CA GLY A 113 -15.63 -5.36 2.74
C GLY A 113 -17.02 -5.94 2.50
N ALA A 114 -17.35 -6.24 1.23
CA ALA A 114 -18.62 -6.87 0.85
C ALA A 114 -18.62 -8.39 1.07
N PHE A 115 -17.48 -9.06 0.88
CA PHE A 115 -17.35 -10.51 0.85
C PHE A 115 -16.31 -11.03 1.83
N ILE A 116 -16.36 -10.55 3.08
CA ILE A 116 -15.33 -10.79 4.12
C ILE A 116 -15.14 -12.29 4.43
N ALA A 117 -16.19 -13.11 4.32
CA ALA A 117 -16.12 -14.55 4.53
C ALA A 117 -15.52 -15.34 3.35
N TYR A 118 -15.34 -14.71 2.20
CA TYR A 118 -14.89 -15.40 0.98
C TYR A 118 -13.38 -15.26 0.80
N ARG A 119 -12.70 -16.41 0.76
CA ARG A 119 -11.25 -16.48 0.52
C ARG A 119 -10.82 -15.77 -0.77
N ALA A 120 -11.62 -15.85 -1.84
CA ALA A 120 -11.31 -15.19 -3.10
C ALA A 120 -11.18 -13.67 -2.96
N ALA A 121 -12.03 -13.02 -2.16
CA ALA A 121 -11.95 -11.58 -1.91
C ALA A 121 -10.67 -11.21 -1.16
N LEU A 122 -10.30 -11.99 -0.13
CA LEU A 122 -9.05 -11.80 0.60
C LEU A 122 -7.82 -12.02 -0.30
N LEU A 123 -7.82 -13.07 -1.11
CA LEU A 123 -6.69 -13.37 -2.01
C LEU A 123 -6.52 -12.28 -3.07
N LEU A 124 -7.62 -11.72 -3.60
CA LEU A 124 -7.54 -10.60 -4.55
C LEU A 124 -7.00 -9.34 -3.88
N TYR A 125 -7.42 -9.04 -2.65
CA TYR A 125 -6.89 -7.95 -1.87
C TYR A 125 -5.38 -8.13 -1.60
N TRP A 126 -4.97 -9.34 -1.17
CA TRP A 126 -3.55 -9.66 -0.98
C TRP A 126 -2.76 -9.59 -2.29
N LEU A 127 -3.31 -10.06 -3.41
CA LEU A 127 -2.67 -9.96 -4.72
C LEU A 127 -2.38 -8.50 -5.07
N ASN A 128 -3.31 -7.57 -4.79
CA ASN A 128 -3.05 -6.15 -5.02
C ASN A 128 -1.89 -5.63 -4.15
N ILE A 129 -1.82 -6.02 -2.86
CA ILE A 129 -0.68 -5.70 -1.98
C ILE A 129 0.63 -6.29 -2.52
N LEU A 130 0.61 -7.51 -3.02
CA LEU A 130 1.77 -8.17 -3.62
C LEU A 130 2.27 -7.41 -4.84
N LEU A 131 1.36 -7.00 -5.73
CA LEU A 131 1.68 -6.24 -6.94
C LEU A 131 2.24 -4.85 -6.61
N LEU A 132 1.68 -4.16 -5.61
CA LEU A 132 2.24 -2.92 -5.07
C LEU A 132 3.68 -3.11 -4.59
N GLY A 133 3.93 -4.12 -3.77
CA GLY A 133 5.27 -4.40 -3.26
C GLY A 133 6.25 -4.82 -4.35
N ALA A 134 5.81 -5.61 -5.32
CA ALA A 134 6.62 -6.04 -6.45
C ALA A 134 7.01 -4.85 -7.35
N ALA A 135 6.07 -3.96 -7.67
CA ALA A 135 6.33 -2.76 -8.46
C ALA A 135 7.30 -1.80 -7.75
N LEU A 136 7.10 -1.59 -6.43
CA LEU A 136 7.97 -0.75 -5.61
C LEU A 136 9.40 -1.34 -5.51
N LEU A 137 9.51 -2.66 -5.37
CA LEU A 137 10.80 -3.37 -5.36
C LEU A 137 11.49 -3.29 -6.73
N ALA A 138 10.74 -3.45 -7.82
CA ALA A 138 11.26 -3.34 -9.17
C ALA A 138 11.81 -1.94 -9.44
N ALA A 139 11.05 -0.89 -9.06
CA ALA A 139 11.49 0.50 -9.18
C ALA A 139 12.79 0.75 -8.39
N TRP A 140 12.89 0.25 -7.16
CA TRP A 140 14.09 0.37 -6.35
C TRP A 140 15.30 -0.35 -6.97
N ARG A 141 15.15 -1.61 -7.38
CA ARG A 141 16.23 -2.38 -8.00
C ARG A 141 16.70 -1.75 -9.32
N TYR A 142 15.74 -1.27 -10.12
CA TYR A 142 16.04 -0.57 -11.36
C TYR A 142 16.82 0.74 -11.10
N SER A 143 16.42 1.54 -10.10
CA SER A 143 17.11 2.79 -9.78
C SER A 143 18.56 2.56 -9.37
N LEU A 144 18.85 1.49 -8.64
CA LEU A 144 20.21 1.08 -8.28
C LEU A 144 21.00 0.59 -9.50
N PHE A 145 20.38 -0.22 -10.36
CA PHE A 145 21.00 -0.72 -11.58
C PHE A 145 21.36 0.41 -12.55
N ALA A 146 20.43 1.33 -12.77
CA ALA A 146 20.61 2.47 -13.67
C ALA A 146 21.42 3.64 -13.05
N ARG A 147 21.91 3.49 -11.81
CA ARG A 147 22.71 4.49 -11.08
C ARG A 147 22.01 5.84 -10.94
N LEU A 148 20.69 5.83 -10.72
CA LEU A 148 19.86 7.03 -10.58
C LEU A 148 19.79 7.53 -9.13
N THR A 149 20.47 6.86 -8.21
CA THR A 149 20.50 7.19 -6.79
C THR A 149 21.63 8.14 -6.44
N LYS A 150 21.41 8.96 -5.41
CA LYS A 150 22.40 9.90 -4.87
C LYS A 150 23.71 9.19 -4.51
N ALA A 151 24.85 9.82 -4.80
CA ALA A 151 26.18 9.26 -4.56
C ALA A 151 26.48 9.06 -3.07
N ASP A 152 25.94 9.93 -2.21
CA ASP A 152 26.11 9.92 -0.76
C ASP A 152 25.20 8.92 -0.01
N MET A 153 24.39 8.14 -0.75
CA MET A 153 23.49 7.16 -0.12
C MET A 153 24.27 6.10 0.67
N PRO A 154 23.99 5.94 1.99
CA PRO A 154 24.68 4.96 2.80
C PRO A 154 24.50 3.53 2.30
N ALA A 155 25.59 2.75 2.20
CA ALA A 155 25.55 1.37 1.73
C ALA A 155 24.55 0.47 2.51
N PRO A 156 24.35 0.60 3.85
CA PRO A 156 23.32 -0.15 4.57
C PRO A 156 21.90 0.16 4.10
N MET A 157 21.64 1.38 3.63
CA MET A 157 20.30 1.82 3.19
C MET A 157 19.83 1.06 1.96
N ARG A 158 20.74 0.78 1.02
CA ARG A 158 20.43 0.02 -0.22
C ARG A 158 19.79 -1.33 0.10
N ARG A 159 20.42 -2.09 1.00
CA ARG A 159 19.92 -3.40 1.43
C ARG A 159 18.74 -3.28 2.39
N GLY A 160 18.71 -2.22 3.21
CA GLY A 160 17.66 -1.96 4.19
C GLY A 160 16.28 -1.77 3.54
N VAL A 161 16.20 -0.95 2.48
CA VAL A 161 14.95 -0.73 1.73
C VAL A 161 14.44 -2.03 1.11
N GLU A 162 15.31 -2.77 0.41
CA GLU A 162 14.94 -4.04 -0.22
C GLU A 162 14.46 -5.07 0.82
N ARG A 163 15.24 -5.23 1.90
CA ARG A 163 14.92 -6.16 2.97
C ARG A 163 13.59 -5.83 3.64
N ARG A 164 13.30 -4.54 3.86
CA ARG A 164 12.03 -4.08 4.44
C ARG A 164 10.85 -4.47 3.57
N ILE A 165 10.94 -4.29 2.25
CA ILE A 165 9.88 -4.67 1.31
C ILE A 165 9.69 -6.19 1.34
N LEU A 166 10.76 -6.98 1.26
CA LEU A 166 10.68 -8.44 1.23
C LEU A 166 10.10 -9.02 2.53
N ILE A 167 10.50 -8.48 3.69
CA ILE A 167 9.94 -8.88 4.99
C ILE A 167 8.45 -8.54 5.04
N ALA A 168 8.05 -7.32 4.64
CA ALA A 168 6.65 -6.93 4.63
C ALA A 168 5.82 -7.85 3.71
N GLN A 169 6.30 -8.14 2.50
CA GLN A 169 5.62 -9.04 1.57
C GLN A 169 5.52 -10.48 2.12
N GLY A 170 6.58 -10.97 2.78
CA GLY A 170 6.56 -12.27 3.44
C GLY A 170 5.52 -12.35 4.56
N LEU A 171 5.42 -11.29 5.39
CA LEU A 171 4.41 -11.21 6.45
C LEU A 171 2.99 -11.14 5.88
N TYR A 172 2.76 -10.36 4.81
CA TYR A 172 1.46 -10.31 4.15
C TYR A 172 1.09 -11.65 3.50
N ALA A 173 2.07 -12.35 2.91
CA ALA A 173 1.85 -13.70 2.36
C ALA A 173 1.51 -14.70 3.45
N ALA A 174 2.20 -14.67 4.60
CA ALA A 174 1.87 -15.49 5.75
C ALA A 174 0.47 -15.19 6.28
N GLY A 175 0.11 -13.90 6.37
CA GLY A 175 -1.23 -13.46 6.73
C GLY A 175 -2.29 -13.97 5.76
N ALA A 176 -2.04 -13.86 4.45
CA ALA A 176 -2.96 -14.40 3.45
C ALA A 176 -3.10 -15.92 3.52
N ALA A 177 -2.02 -16.65 3.81
CA ALA A 177 -2.05 -18.11 3.96
C ALA A 177 -2.97 -18.58 5.12
N LEU A 178 -3.16 -17.76 6.17
CA LEU A 178 -4.09 -18.05 7.27
C LEU A 178 -5.55 -18.16 6.81
N CYS A 179 -5.90 -17.64 5.62
CA CYS A 179 -7.23 -17.80 5.05
C CYS A 179 -7.63 -19.27 4.79
N VAL A 180 -6.65 -20.18 4.79
CA VAL A 180 -6.91 -21.64 4.73
C VAL A 180 -7.66 -22.10 5.97
N ILE A 181 -7.39 -21.48 7.13
CA ILE A 181 -8.06 -21.75 8.40
C ILE A 181 -9.35 -20.93 8.45
N ASP A 182 -9.24 -19.60 8.45
CA ASP A 182 -10.35 -18.66 8.50
C ASP A 182 -9.93 -17.28 8.00
N THR A 183 -10.83 -16.58 7.29
CA THR A 183 -10.56 -15.24 6.73
C THR A 183 -10.40 -14.16 7.80
N TYR A 184 -11.10 -14.28 8.93
CA TYR A 184 -10.99 -13.32 10.03
C TYR A 184 -9.62 -13.39 10.73
N TRP A 185 -9.04 -14.58 10.90
CA TRP A 185 -7.66 -14.74 11.39
C TRP A 185 -6.65 -14.07 10.45
N SER A 186 -6.85 -14.25 9.16
CA SER A 186 -6.03 -13.61 8.13
C SER A 186 -6.07 -12.09 8.23
N LEU A 187 -7.28 -11.52 8.29
CA LEU A 187 -7.47 -10.07 8.43
C LEU A 187 -6.86 -9.54 9.73
N GLY A 188 -7.11 -10.21 10.86
CA GLY A 188 -6.55 -9.84 12.16
C GLY A 188 -5.03 -9.81 12.14
N PHE A 189 -4.39 -10.82 11.52
CA PHE A 189 -2.94 -10.86 11.38
C PHE A 189 -2.40 -9.73 10.49
N ILE A 190 -3.04 -9.47 9.34
CA ILE A 190 -2.64 -8.38 8.44
C ILE A 190 -2.73 -7.03 9.17
N VAL A 191 -3.81 -6.77 9.90
CA VAL A 191 -3.97 -5.54 10.70
C VAL A 191 -2.86 -5.42 11.76
N LEU A 192 -2.54 -6.49 12.48
CA LEU A 192 -1.45 -6.49 13.45
C LEU A 192 -0.10 -6.14 12.82
N VAL A 193 0.21 -6.73 11.67
CA VAL A 193 1.42 -6.40 10.90
C VAL A 193 1.44 -4.92 10.53
N GLN A 194 0.33 -4.37 10.04
CA GLN A 194 0.23 -2.97 9.64
C GLN A 194 0.37 -2.02 10.82
N LEU A 195 -0.27 -2.30 11.94
CA LEU A 195 -0.14 -1.52 13.17
C LEU A 195 1.31 -1.53 13.66
N ASN A 196 2.00 -2.65 13.58
CA ASN A 196 3.43 -2.71 13.90
C ASN A 196 4.27 -1.79 12.99
N TYR A 197 3.97 -1.75 11.68
CA TYR A 197 4.65 -0.84 10.74
C TYR A 197 4.28 0.63 10.95
N ALA A 198 3.03 0.94 11.34
CA ALA A 198 2.53 2.31 11.50
C ALA A 198 2.96 2.94 12.84
N ILE A 199 2.90 2.18 13.96
CA ILE A 199 3.16 2.70 15.32
C ILE A 199 4.65 2.85 15.61
N ALA A 200 5.50 2.30 14.83
CA ALA A 200 6.94 2.33 14.87
C ALA A 200 7.61 1.01 15.29
N PRO A 201 8.77 0.77 14.74
CA PRO A 201 9.51 -0.50 14.86
C PRO A 201 10.17 -0.74 16.22
N ARG A 202 9.63 -0.21 17.32
CA ARG A 202 10.26 -0.30 18.66
C ARG A 202 10.07 -1.67 19.30
N ILE A 203 9.00 -2.41 18.92
CA ILE A 203 8.58 -3.63 19.64
C ILE A 203 9.30 -4.89 19.12
N LEU A 204 9.68 -4.97 17.84
CA LEU A 204 10.27 -6.17 17.23
C LEU A 204 11.75 -6.06 16.86
N GLY A 205 12.49 -5.12 17.41
CA GLY A 205 13.95 -5.02 17.16
C GLY A 205 14.33 -4.64 15.72
N LEU A 206 13.37 -4.31 14.86
CA LEU A 206 13.57 -3.88 13.47
C LEU A 206 14.16 -2.47 13.33
N ARG A 207 14.52 -1.84 14.46
CA ARG A 207 15.12 -0.49 14.51
C ARG A 207 16.52 -0.41 13.87
N LYS A 208 17.16 -1.55 13.60
CA LYS A 208 18.51 -1.61 13.00
C LYS A 208 18.48 -2.00 11.52
N LEU A 209 17.31 -1.91 10.87
CA LEU A 209 17.13 -2.21 9.45
C LEU A 209 16.88 -0.95 8.64
#